data_3450f76f1916f627efee95c7d698d19e
#
_entry.id   3450f76f1916f627efee95c7d698d19e
#
_cell.length_a   1.000
_cell.length_b   1.000
_cell.length_c   1.000
_cell.angle_alpha   90.00
_cell.angle_beta   90.00
_cell.angle_gamma   90.00
#
_symmetry.space_group_name_H-M   'P 1'
#
loop_
_entity.id
_entity.type
_entity.pdbx_description
1 polymer ?
#
loop_
_entity_poly.entity_id
_entity_poly.type
_entity_poly.pdbx_seq_one_letter_code
_entity_poly.pdbx_strand_id
1 'polypeptide(L)'
;MLAVWVDQLLGFASEALAAIRRTERYPDFMIWVRAEGGDYFDGSVATAQAIAPELWSQTPLERLAFACEPLAPPERNEPCWCDSGRKYKQCCAQVTFPTDIPEQMMWMLSLREWKGASLKAALASREAPAQALLEAGLIAAESGQTGRAMQILESLFDRRDWSTLPEQAEPAFEILLDLFQDRGFTRKRTGLLDDVLERGPVFLRGVALERLCLMHLDNDDLDSARATFMRAQKALPDSPTLAYIEAMLLLHEGHEREARARAKFWYRRLVRQGELDDDQLAFLAALADNPGATLADQLLSAEEDLATPLIGLQSVLAGLPEAPALTFQADVDERHIAYQESAREEALFADWHRTFKVLVDTDVALGFRDDPWANAIEWMSELCGHPEWLDSPQVVQDLTLALTSRFGSLPWMAPSLLEPLARRLSRWLDQARAAGQGSLCWDDADNAYLLRTGLALVVGMERGAREHSRRLAEQLLAINCEDRLGLRELVLDQLLRDERNRDALALAETAEDDGSLWLNILFGRTLALYRLQHWNQAESALAEVKRHNRYALEMLCAESPRAAMPGQDGQIEPGTRAEAWQYRTLMRDQWRTTPGALDWLSHRRRAAADRAYRD
;
A
#
# COMPACT_ATOMS: atom_id res chain seq x y z
N MET A 1 -16.96 39.52 11.18
CA MET A 1 -16.48 40.11 12.43
C MET A 1 -15.45 39.21 13.12
N LEU A 2 -15.71 37.92 13.36
CA LEU A 2 -14.75 37.02 13.98
C LEU A 2 -13.47 36.84 13.12
N ALA A 3 -13.62 36.62 11.82
CA ALA A 3 -12.48 36.43 10.90
C ALA A 3 -11.56 37.66 10.88
N VAL A 4 -12.12 38.87 10.82
CA VAL A 4 -11.34 40.11 10.84
C VAL A 4 -10.56 40.26 12.17
N TRP A 5 -11.18 39.88 13.28
CA TRP A 5 -10.53 39.88 14.59
C TRP A 5 -9.34 38.88 14.64
N VAL A 6 -9.53 37.69 14.12
CA VAL A 6 -8.48 36.66 14.05
C VAL A 6 -7.30 37.15 13.20
N ASP A 7 -7.57 37.76 12.04
CA ASP A 7 -6.52 38.29 11.16
C ASP A 7 -5.75 39.43 11.83
N GLN A 8 -6.46 40.35 12.52
CA GLN A 8 -5.85 41.42 13.29
C GLN A 8 -4.96 40.89 14.43
N LEU A 9 -5.44 39.91 15.17
CA LEU A 9 -4.71 39.27 16.27
C LEU A 9 -3.46 38.54 15.78
N LEU A 10 -3.56 37.77 14.69
CA LEU A 10 -2.43 37.06 14.11
C LEU A 10 -1.38 38.02 13.54
N GLY A 11 -1.81 39.08 12.85
CA GLY A 11 -0.93 40.11 12.35
C GLY A 11 -0.16 40.80 13.47
N PHE A 12 -0.88 41.21 14.54
CA PHE A 12 -0.26 41.81 15.72
C PHE A 12 0.68 40.82 16.44
N ALA A 13 0.29 39.57 16.62
CA ALA A 13 1.12 38.58 17.29
C ALA A 13 2.41 38.25 16.54
N SER A 14 2.38 38.19 15.21
CA SER A 14 3.59 38.01 14.39
C SER A 14 4.60 39.14 14.56
N GLU A 15 4.15 40.41 14.49
CA GLU A 15 5.03 41.55 14.68
C GLU A 15 5.46 41.70 16.15
N ALA A 16 4.58 41.42 17.10
CA ALA A 16 4.91 41.33 18.51
C ALA A 16 6.04 40.33 18.77
N LEU A 17 6.02 39.18 18.13
CA LEU A 17 7.08 38.18 18.23
C LEU A 17 8.44 38.74 17.76
N ALA A 18 8.46 39.45 16.63
CA ALA A 18 9.66 40.13 16.13
C ALA A 18 10.14 41.21 17.09
N ALA A 19 9.22 42.00 17.69
CA ALA A 19 9.54 43.03 18.66
C ALA A 19 10.11 42.42 19.97
N ILE A 20 9.52 41.36 20.48
CA ILE A 20 9.99 40.65 21.69
C ILE A 20 11.39 40.08 21.48
N ARG A 21 11.66 39.44 20.36
CA ARG A 21 12.96 38.81 20.06
C ARG A 21 14.12 39.82 19.89
N ARG A 22 13.84 41.08 19.58
CA ARG A 22 14.90 42.10 19.45
C ARG A 22 15.65 42.34 20.76
N THR A 23 14.98 42.35 21.87
CA THR A 23 15.57 42.69 23.18
C THR A 23 15.33 41.68 24.28
N GLU A 24 14.33 40.84 24.13
CA GLU A 24 13.80 39.90 25.14
C GLU A 24 13.57 40.60 26.50
N ARG A 25 13.09 41.85 26.47
CA ARG A 25 12.76 42.65 27.66
C ARG A 25 11.34 43.18 27.56
N TYR A 26 10.50 42.87 28.55
CA TYR A 26 9.10 43.28 28.55
C TYR A 26 8.88 44.82 28.46
N PRO A 27 9.63 45.68 29.17
CA PRO A 27 9.48 47.12 29.03
C PRO A 27 9.72 47.62 27.59
N ASP A 28 10.72 47.10 26.90
CA ASP A 28 11.03 47.47 25.52
C ASP A 28 9.93 47.04 24.56
N PHE A 29 9.39 45.83 24.76
CA PHE A 29 8.21 45.36 24.05
C PHE A 29 7.00 46.29 24.25
N MET A 30 6.75 46.73 25.47
CA MET A 30 5.67 47.67 25.76
C MET A 30 5.86 49.07 25.17
N ILE A 31 7.10 49.51 24.89
CA ILE A 31 7.38 50.72 24.13
C ILE A 31 6.89 50.55 22.69
N TRP A 32 7.23 49.41 22.07
CA TRP A 32 6.79 49.10 20.72
C TRP A 32 5.24 48.97 20.64
N VAL A 33 4.60 48.25 21.59
CA VAL A 33 3.14 48.14 21.65
C VAL A 33 2.42 49.47 21.67
N ARG A 34 2.97 50.46 22.39
CA ARG A 34 2.39 51.81 22.44
C ARG A 34 2.62 52.60 21.15
N ALA A 35 3.73 52.37 20.48
CA ALA A 35 4.06 53.09 19.26
C ALA A 35 3.32 52.55 18.03
N GLU A 36 3.25 51.23 17.89
CA GLU A 36 2.83 50.56 16.66
C GLU A 36 1.60 49.66 16.84
N GLY A 37 1.33 49.22 18.07
CA GLY A 37 0.28 48.21 18.32
C GLY A 37 -1.15 48.65 17.95
N GLY A 38 -1.43 49.95 17.91
CA GLY A 38 -2.73 50.47 17.50
C GLY A 38 -3.06 50.23 16.03
N ASP A 39 -2.04 50.16 15.17
CA ASP A 39 -2.20 50.02 13.71
C ASP A 39 -2.89 48.67 13.33
N TYR A 40 -2.78 47.67 14.18
CA TYR A 40 -3.41 46.34 13.98
C TYR A 40 -4.86 46.26 14.44
N PHE A 41 -5.32 47.22 15.26
CA PHE A 41 -6.67 47.20 15.88
C PHE A 41 -7.41 48.52 15.61
N ASP A 42 -7.50 48.96 14.39
CA ASP A 42 -8.23 50.18 13.95
C ASP A 42 -7.90 51.42 14.79
N GLY A 43 -6.61 51.56 15.16
CA GLY A 43 -6.12 52.66 16.00
C GLY A 43 -6.22 52.46 17.50
N SER A 44 -6.72 51.31 17.97
CA SER A 44 -6.91 51.02 19.40
C SER A 44 -5.61 50.54 20.06
N VAL A 45 -4.77 51.44 20.53
CA VAL A 45 -3.60 51.10 21.37
C VAL A 45 -4.00 50.37 22.64
N ALA A 46 -5.18 50.66 23.19
CA ALA A 46 -5.69 50.01 24.42
C ALA A 46 -5.89 48.49 24.22
N THR A 47 -6.39 48.08 23.06
CA THR A 47 -6.55 46.67 22.71
C THR A 47 -5.18 45.97 22.64
N ALA A 48 -4.20 46.56 21.96
CA ALA A 48 -2.84 46.03 21.89
C ALA A 48 -2.19 45.90 23.27
N GLN A 49 -2.37 46.91 24.13
CA GLN A 49 -1.84 46.87 25.50
C GLN A 49 -2.50 45.81 26.38
N ALA A 50 -3.78 45.51 26.15
CA ALA A 50 -4.50 44.47 26.89
C ALA A 50 -4.02 43.08 26.57
N ILE A 51 -3.66 42.85 25.29
CA ILE A 51 -3.20 41.55 24.76
C ILE A 51 -1.70 41.31 25.06
N ALA A 52 -0.90 42.36 25.11
CA ALA A 52 0.58 42.28 25.19
C ALA A 52 1.12 41.42 26.35
N PRO A 53 0.59 41.48 27.61
CA PRO A 53 1.10 40.64 28.69
C PRO A 53 0.92 39.14 28.45
N GLU A 54 -0.16 38.74 27.80
CA GLU A 54 -0.42 37.36 27.47
C GLU A 54 0.48 36.87 26.37
N LEU A 55 0.66 37.66 25.29
CA LEU A 55 1.62 37.32 24.21
C LEU A 55 3.04 37.17 24.75
N TRP A 56 3.47 38.06 25.63
CA TRP A 56 4.77 37.95 26.29
C TRP A 56 4.89 36.66 27.07
N SER A 57 3.90 36.37 27.93
CA SER A 57 3.92 35.23 28.83
C SER A 57 3.94 33.89 28.09
N GLN A 58 3.48 33.87 26.84
CA GLN A 58 3.49 32.67 25.98
C GLN A 58 4.71 32.60 25.04
N THR A 59 5.49 33.70 24.91
CA THR A 59 6.60 33.75 23.95
C THR A 59 7.81 32.97 24.48
N PRO A 60 8.33 31.98 23.73
CA PRO A 60 9.58 31.31 24.08
C PRO A 60 10.78 32.24 23.88
N LEU A 61 11.61 32.38 24.92
CA LEU A 61 12.77 33.29 24.94
C LEU A 61 14.07 32.53 24.83
N GLU A 62 14.93 32.91 23.86
CA GLU A 62 16.22 32.22 23.65
C GLU A 62 17.15 32.34 24.87
N ARG A 63 17.14 33.49 25.57
CA ARG A 63 17.89 33.71 26.82
C ARG A 63 17.51 32.77 27.96
N LEU A 64 16.31 32.21 27.93
CA LEU A 64 15.80 31.23 28.91
C LEU A 64 15.79 29.80 28.35
N ALA A 65 16.63 29.52 27.37
CA ALA A 65 16.66 28.22 26.69
C ALA A 65 15.27 27.81 26.13
N PHE A 66 14.53 28.78 25.59
CA PHE A 66 13.18 28.66 25.03
C PHE A 66 12.04 28.46 26.05
N ALA A 67 12.32 28.55 27.37
CA ALA A 67 11.24 28.63 28.34
C ALA A 67 10.50 29.98 28.22
N CYS A 68 9.21 29.97 28.50
CA CYS A 68 8.39 31.18 28.60
C CYS A 68 8.61 31.85 29.96
N GLU A 69 8.40 33.18 30.01
CA GLU A 69 8.50 33.99 31.24
C GLU A 69 7.10 34.54 31.61
N PRO A 70 6.30 33.82 32.42
CA PRO A 70 4.99 34.31 32.82
C PRO A 70 5.09 35.61 33.64
N LEU A 71 4.29 36.58 33.26
CA LEU A 71 4.23 37.85 34.00
C LEU A 71 3.24 37.77 35.14
N ALA A 72 3.73 37.98 36.37
CA ALA A 72 2.85 38.22 37.53
C ALA A 72 2.48 39.70 37.60
N PRO A 73 1.18 40.10 37.61
CA PRO A 73 0.79 41.49 37.71
C PRO A 73 1.32 42.11 39.00
N PRO A 74 1.91 43.32 38.96
CA PRO A 74 2.37 44.02 40.15
C PRO A 74 1.21 44.31 41.12
N GLU A 75 1.55 44.52 42.41
CA GLU A 75 0.55 45.01 43.36
C GLU A 75 -0.03 46.37 42.95
N ARG A 76 -1.25 46.63 43.37
CA ARG A 76 -2.02 47.80 42.93
C ARG A 76 -1.24 49.14 43.03
N ASN A 77 -0.38 49.31 44.04
CA ASN A 77 0.39 50.53 44.28
C ASN A 77 1.86 50.50 43.83
N GLU A 78 2.32 49.38 43.34
CA GLU A 78 3.66 49.23 42.83
C GLU A 78 3.88 49.95 41.47
N PRO A 79 5.14 50.21 41.08
CA PRO A 79 5.46 50.71 39.75
C PRO A 79 4.90 49.75 38.66
N CYS A 80 4.36 50.34 37.60
CA CYS A 80 3.82 49.51 36.54
C CYS A 80 4.96 48.74 35.80
N TRP A 81 4.76 47.49 35.54
CA TRP A 81 5.70 46.58 34.83
C TRP A 81 6.09 47.04 33.41
N CYS A 82 5.29 47.98 32.83
CA CYS A 82 5.56 48.55 31.51
C CYS A 82 6.55 49.72 31.53
N ASP A 83 7.20 49.98 32.66
CA ASP A 83 8.17 51.05 32.90
C ASP A 83 7.68 52.48 32.53
N SER A 84 6.37 52.71 32.66
CA SER A 84 5.76 54.04 32.41
C SER A 84 6.01 55.07 33.51
N GLY A 85 6.66 54.68 34.62
CA GLY A 85 6.84 55.52 35.81
C GLY A 85 5.57 55.73 36.62
N ARG A 86 4.41 55.18 36.21
CA ARG A 86 3.11 55.26 36.93
C ARG A 86 2.92 54.02 37.81
N LYS A 87 2.01 54.21 38.84
CA LYS A 87 1.55 53.04 39.60
C LYS A 87 0.71 52.13 38.73
N TYR A 88 0.78 50.81 38.97
CA TYR A 88 0.07 49.78 38.18
C TYR A 88 -1.44 50.11 38.08
N LYS A 89 -2.11 50.47 39.20
CA LYS A 89 -3.53 50.87 39.23
C LYS A 89 -3.89 52.05 38.33
N GLN A 90 -2.92 52.89 37.97
CA GLN A 90 -3.08 54.08 37.15
C GLN A 90 -2.57 53.91 35.71
N CYS A 91 -2.20 52.70 35.36
CA CYS A 91 -1.63 52.35 34.07
C CYS A 91 -2.25 51.06 33.54
N CYS A 92 -1.51 49.97 33.42
CA CYS A 92 -1.95 48.75 32.80
C CYS A 92 -3.14 48.05 33.52
N ALA A 93 -3.31 48.26 34.84
CA ALA A 93 -4.47 47.73 35.56
C ALA A 93 -5.83 48.34 35.14
N GLN A 94 -5.83 49.44 34.38
CA GLN A 94 -7.07 50.05 33.85
C GLN A 94 -7.49 49.45 32.50
N VAL A 95 -6.62 48.68 31.88
CA VAL A 95 -6.85 48.07 30.58
C VAL A 95 -7.28 46.64 30.85
N THR A 96 -8.58 46.36 30.81
CA THR A 96 -9.12 45.00 30.87
C THR A 96 -9.74 44.66 29.54
N PHE A 97 -9.27 43.59 28.93
CA PHE A 97 -9.86 43.05 27.73
C PHE A 97 -10.14 41.54 27.95
N PRO A 98 -11.39 41.08 27.90
CA PRO A 98 -11.69 39.68 27.99
C PRO A 98 -11.40 39.02 26.62
N THR A 99 -10.18 38.55 26.44
CA THR A 99 -9.80 37.87 25.18
C THR A 99 -9.14 36.57 25.55
N ASP A 100 -9.75 35.47 25.15
CA ASP A 100 -9.11 34.17 25.19
C ASP A 100 -8.14 34.09 24.03
N ILE A 101 -6.85 34.30 24.33
CA ILE A 101 -5.77 34.07 23.40
C ILE A 101 -5.37 32.60 23.53
N PRO A 102 -5.29 31.83 22.42
CA PRO A 102 -4.86 30.45 22.49
C PRO A 102 -3.49 30.31 23.19
N GLU A 103 -3.41 29.47 24.22
CA GLU A 103 -2.25 29.36 25.12
C GLU A 103 -0.92 29.06 24.40
N GLN A 104 -0.97 28.60 23.15
CA GLN A 104 0.22 28.11 22.44
C GLN A 104 0.50 28.91 21.15
N MET A 105 -0.26 29.99 20.92
CA MET A 105 -0.17 30.77 19.68
C MET A 105 1.25 31.29 19.42
N MET A 106 1.93 31.81 20.43
CA MET A 106 3.29 32.36 20.28
C MET A 106 4.33 31.26 20.00
N TRP A 107 4.15 30.05 20.57
CA TRP A 107 4.96 28.90 20.22
C TRP A 107 4.75 28.48 18.78
N MET A 108 3.51 28.36 18.34
CA MET A 108 3.16 28.00 16.95
C MET A 108 3.77 28.98 15.96
N LEU A 109 3.60 30.31 16.18
CA LEU A 109 4.19 31.35 15.34
C LEU A 109 5.72 31.27 15.35
N SER A 110 6.33 31.05 16.52
CA SER A 110 7.79 30.89 16.65
C SER A 110 8.32 29.70 15.85
N LEU A 111 7.65 28.55 15.94
CA LEU A 111 7.99 27.35 15.16
C LEU A 111 7.84 27.55 13.65
N ARG A 112 6.94 28.44 13.20
CA ARG A 112 6.79 28.80 11.78
C ARG A 112 7.90 29.72 11.27
N GLU A 113 8.41 30.60 12.10
CA GLU A 113 9.41 31.60 11.72
C GLU A 113 10.85 31.11 11.83
N TRP A 114 11.19 30.36 12.90
CA TRP A 114 12.56 29.87 13.09
C TRP A 114 13.05 29.00 11.93
N LYS A 115 14.32 29.16 11.57
CA LYS A 115 14.97 28.40 10.50
C LYS A 115 16.31 27.85 10.98
N GLY A 116 16.78 26.80 10.36
CA GLY A 116 18.13 26.26 10.54
C GLY A 116 18.49 25.97 12.00
N ALA A 117 19.48 26.68 12.52
CA ALA A 117 20.02 26.44 13.86
C ALA A 117 19.03 26.77 14.99
N SER A 118 18.28 27.88 14.87
CA SER A 118 17.32 28.32 15.89
C SER A 118 16.16 27.33 16.02
N LEU A 119 15.61 26.83 14.90
CA LEU A 119 14.58 25.79 14.94
C LEU A 119 15.10 24.51 15.62
N LYS A 120 16.29 24.05 15.23
CA LYS A 120 16.90 22.86 15.85
C LYS A 120 17.12 23.04 17.36
N ALA A 121 17.60 24.21 17.79
CA ALA A 121 17.81 24.52 19.19
C ALA A 121 16.49 24.54 19.97
N ALA A 122 15.45 25.17 19.41
CA ALA A 122 14.12 25.22 20.00
C ALA A 122 13.49 23.82 20.16
N LEU A 123 13.60 22.98 19.14
CA LEU A 123 13.10 21.59 19.23
C LEU A 123 13.91 20.75 20.22
N ALA A 124 15.25 20.96 20.28
CA ALA A 124 16.13 20.25 21.21
C ALA A 124 15.90 20.64 22.68
N SER A 125 15.37 21.84 22.95
CA SER A 125 15.06 22.29 24.34
C SER A 125 13.95 21.46 24.97
N ARG A 126 13.04 20.86 24.16
CA ARG A 126 11.83 20.13 24.60
C ARG A 126 10.81 20.97 25.35
N GLU A 127 10.94 22.29 25.33
CA GLU A 127 9.98 23.22 25.94
C GLU A 127 8.71 23.42 25.11
N ALA A 128 8.76 23.11 23.80
CA ALA A 128 7.62 23.30 22.91
C ALA A 128 6.41 22.45 23.32
N PRO A 129 5.23 23.04 23.52
CA PRO A 129 4.00 22.31 23.82
C PRO A 129 3.62 21.35 22.68
N ALA A 130 3.05 20.20 23.02
CA ALA A 130 2.65 19.19 22.03
C ALA A 130 1.68 19.74 20.98
N GLN A 131 0.70 20.54 21.41
CA GLN A 131 -0.28 21.15 20.52
C GLN A 131 0.35 22.14 19.54
N ALA A 132 1.34 22.93 19.98
CA ALA A 132 2.07 23.85 19.10
C ALA A 132 2.90 23.11 18.05
N LEU A 133 3.55 21.99 18.43
CA LEU A 133 4.26 21.11 17.50
C LEU A 133 3.31 20.46 16.49
N LEU A 134 2.15 20.00 16.96
CA LEU A 134 1.12 19.43 16.12
C LEU A 134 0.66 20.43 15.04
N GLU A 135 0.16 21.58 15.46
CA GLU A 135 -0.37 22.59 14.54
C GLU A 135 0.69 23.15 13.59
N ALA A 136 1.89 23.49 14.10
CA ALA A 136 2.97 23.98 13.26
C ALA A 136 3.48 22.93 12.26
N GLY A 137 3.50 21.66 12.66
CA GLY A 137 3.89 20.55 11.80
C GLY A 137 2.89 20.28 10.68
N LEU A 138 1.59 20.27 10.99
CA LEU A 138 0.51 20.11 10.01
C LEU A 138 0.51 21.27 9.00
N ILE A 139 0.56 22.52 9.46
CA ILE A 139 0.63 23.71 8.57
C ILE A 139 1.87 23.67 7.67
N ALA A 140 3.02 23.20 8.19
CA ALA A 140 4.23 23.07 7.38
C ALA A 140 4.06 21.98 6.30
N ALA A 141 3.38 20.87 6.60
CA ALA A 141 3.07 19.81 5.64
C ALA A 141 2.12 20.31 4.54
N GLU A 142 1.01 20.94 4.90
CA GLU A 142 0.03 21.53 3.96
C GLU A 142 0.67 22.60 3.05
N SER A 143 1.64 23.35 3.58
CA SER A 143 2.39 24.36 2.81
C SER A 143 3.51 23.76 1.96
N GLY A 144 3.63 22.44 1.83
CA GLY A 144 4.67 21.75 1.07
C GLY A 144 6.10 21.87 1.65
N GLN A 145 6.24 22.36 2.91
CA GLN A 145 7.53 22.47 3.58
C GLN A 145 7.94 21.14 4.24
N THR A 146 8.03 20.07 3.44
CA THR A 146 8.20 18.68 3.90
C THR A 146 9.36 18.50 4.89
N GLY A 147 10.51 19.12 4.65
CA GLY A 147 11.68 19.01 5.54
C GLY A 147 11.46 19.67 6.91
N ARG A 148 10.69 20.77 6.97
CA ARG A 148 10.30 21.42 8.23
C ARG A 148 9.24 20.63 8.97
N ALA A 149 8.19 20.20 8.25
CA ALA A 149 7.13 19.37 8.80
C ALA A 149 7.71 18.13 9.50
N MET A 150 8.61 17.42 8.81
CA MET A 150 9.28 16.24 9.37
C MET A 150 10.05 16.56 10.66
N GLN A 151 10.85 17.64 10.70
CA GLN A 151 11.61 18.01 11.91
C GLN A 151 10.70 18.32 13.11
N ILE A 152 9.61 19.05 12.88
CA ILE A 152 8.66 19.44 13.92
C ILE A 152 7.87 18.22 14.41
N LEU A 153 7.35 17.39 13.48
CA LEU A 153 6.57 16.21 13.82
C LEU A 153 7.42 15.10 14.47
N GLU A 154 8.69 14.92 14.03
CA GLU A 154 9.62 14.03 14.75
C GLU A 154 9.76 14.45 16.22
N SER A 155 9.87 15.77 16.49
CA SER A 155 9.97 16.27 17.87
C SER A 155 8.68 16.07 18.67
N LEU A 156 7.51 16.05 18.02
CA LEU A 156 6.23 15.73 18.64
C LEU A 156 6.22 14.29 19.20
N PHE A 157 6.76 13.33 18.44
CA PHE A 157 6.78 11.91 18.79
C PHE A 157 8.06 11.47 19.54
N ASP A 158 9.11 12.29 19.62
CA ASP A 158 10.32 12.03 20.45
C ASP A 158 10.11 12.47 21.91
N ARG A 159 8.93 12.20 22.47
CA ARG A 159 8.60 12.58 23.85
C ARG A 159 8.83 11.43 24.82
N ARG A 160 9.21 11.76 26.05
CA ARG A 160 9.31 10.78 27.13
C ARG A 160 7.95 10.34 27.64
N ASP A 161 7.00 11.28 27.66
CA ASP A 161 5.63 11.05 28.15
C ASP A 161 4.63 11.15 26.99
N TRP A 162 4.14 10.03 26.55
CA TRP A 162 3.15 9.90 25.48
C TRP A 162 1.75 10.28 25.94
N SER A 163 1.50 10.40 27.25
CA SER A 163 0.19 10.84 27.76
C SER A 163 -0.09 12.32 27.50
N THR A 164 0.95 13.09 27.14
CA THR A 164 0.82 14.51 26.78
C THR A 164 0.51 14.76 25.30
N LEU A 165 0.39 13.69 24.50
CA LEU A 165 0.02 13.83 23.10
C LEU A 165 -1.44 14.29 22.98
N PRO A 166 -1.73 15.26 22.10
CA PRO A 166 -3.09 15.63 21.77
C PRO A 166 -3.90 14.45 21.20
N GLU A 167 -5.19 14.38 21.46
CA GLU A 167 -6.07 13.37 20.86
C GLU A 167 -6.10 13.45 19.33
N GLN A 168 -5.84 14.65 18.78
CA GLN A 168 -5.77 14.92 17.34
C GLN A 168 -4.39 14.62 16.71
N ALA A 169 -3.50 13.88 17.39
CA ALA A 169 -2.17 13.57 16.90
C ALA A 169 -2.15 12.52 15.75
N GLU A 170 -3.25 11.86 15.48
CA GLU A 170 -3.39 10.84 14.43
C GLU A 170 -2.99 11.35 13.03
N PRO A 171 -3.52 12.47 12.50
CA PRO A 171 -3.13 12.97 11.20
C PRO A 171 -1.63 13.31 11.11
N ALA A 172 -1.05 13.83 12.20
CA ALA A 172 0.38 14.13 12.25
C ALA A 172 1.25 12.85 12.22
N PHE A 173 0.79 11.78 12.85
CA PHE A 173 1.45 10.47 12.80
C PHE A 173 1.44 9.89 11.38
N GLU A 174 0.29 9.91 10.70
CA GLU A 174 0.17 9.42 9.34
C GLU A 174 1.02 10.23 8.36
N ILE A 175 0.94 11.58 8.41
CA ILE A 175 1.76 12.47 7.59
C ILE A 175 3.26 12.20 7.80
N LEU A 176 3.69 11.99 9.04
CA LEU A 176 5.10 11.71 9.32
C LEU A 176 5.55 10.36 8.75
N LEU A 177 4.70 9.33 8.81
CA LEU A 177 4.99 8.03 8.17
C LEU A 177 5.09 8.15 6.66
N ASP A 178 4.21 8.93 6.02
CA ASP A 178 4.22 9.15 4.58
C ASP A 178 5.47 9.96 4.16
N LEU A 179 5.81 11.02 4.90
CA LEU A 179 7.06 11.77 4.68
C LEU A 179 8.33 10.90 4.80
N PHE A 180 8.33 9.94 5.73
CA PHE A 180 9.43 8.97 5.82
C PHE A 180 9.46 8.02 4.63
N GLN A 181 8.32 7.58 4.14
CA GLN A 181 8.19 6.73 2.96
C GLN A 181 8.72 7.43 1.73
N ASP A 182 8.26 8.65 1.44
CA ASP A 182 8.64 9.46 0.28
C ASP A 182 10.14 9.75 0.23
N ARG A 183 10.77 9.87 1.40
CA ARG A 183 12.22 10.09 1.54
C ARG A 183 13.04 8.81 1.63
N GLY A 184 12.42 7.63 1.61
CA GLY A 184 13.10 6.34 1.75
C GLY A 184 13.68 6.09 3.15
N PHE A 185 13.18 6.76 4.20
CA PHE A 185 13.66 6.63 5.57
C PHE A 185 13.04 5.43 6.29
N THR A 186 13.20 4.24 5.71
CA THR A 186 12.59 2.99 6.19
C THR A 186 12.85 2.72 7.67
N ARG A 187 14.09 2.94 8.15
CA ARG A 187 14.43 2.71 9.57
C ARG A 187 13.68 3.64 10.52
N LYS A 188 13.51 4.92 10.13
CA LYS A 188 12.76 5.88 10.95
C LYS A 188 11.27 5.52 10.98
N ARG A 189 10.72 5.13 9.83
CA ARG A 189 9.32 4.70 9.72
C ARG A 189 9.04 3.48 10.62
N THR A 190 9.86 2.44 10.51
CA THR A 190 9.73 1.25 11.36
C THR A 190 9.92 1.58 12.84
N GLY A 191 10.94 2.38 13.18
CA GLY A 191 11.19 2.78 14.57
C GLY A 191 10.04 3.58 15.19
N LEU A 192 9.41 4.48 14.43
CA LEU A 192 8.24 5.22 14.91
C LEU A 192 7.03 4.30 15.14
N LEU A 193 6.78 3.35 14.23
CA LEU A 193 5.72 2.35 14.40
C LEU A 193 5.95 1.50 15.65
N ASP A 194 7.17 1.00 15.85
CA ASP A 194 7.54 0.19 17.02
C ASP A 194 7.36 0.99 18.33
N ASP A 195 7.82 2.25 18.35
CA ASP A 195 7.67 3.14 19.49
C ASP A 195 6.20 3.40 19.85
N VAL A 196 5.34 3.63 18.84
CA VAL A 196 3.89 3.83 19.05
C VAL A 196 3.23 2.55 19.54
N LEU A 197 3.60 1.39 18.99
CA LEU A 197 3.04 0.09 19.41
C LEU A 197 3.43 -0.26 20.86
N GLU A 198 4.63 0.12 21.29
CA GLU A 198 5.13 -0.17 22.63
C GLU A 198 4.62 0.82 23.68
N ARG A 199 4.64 2.13 23.38
CA ARG A 199 4.45 3.21 24.35
C ARG A 199 3.30 4.15 24.05
N GLY A 200 2.75 4.11 22.85
CA GLY A 200 1.70 5.02 22.39
C GLY A 200 0.37 4.86 23.14
N PRO A 201 -0.47 5.89 23.14
CA PRO A 201 -1.84 5.80 23.63
C PRO A 201 -2.67 4.81 22.80
N VAL A 202 -3.78 4.33 23.35
CA VAL A 202 -4.58 3.25 22.73
C VAL A 202 -5.02 3.59 21.31
N PHE A 203 -5.49 4.82 21.08
CA PHE A 203 -5.94 5.26 19.76
C PHE A 203 -4.80 5.22 18.73
N LEU A 204 -3.63 5.76 19.03
CA LEU A 204 -2.48 5.72 18.13
C LEU A 204 -1.94 4.30 17.89
N ARG A 205 -1.97 3.44 18.92
CA ARG A 205 -1.60 2.02 18.72
C ARG A 205 -2.52 1.30 17.75
N GLY A 206 -3.81 1.63 17.79
CA GLY A 206 -4.78 1.11 16.82
C GLY A 206 -4.44 1.53 15.40
N VAL A 207 -4.25 2.84 15.17
CA VAL A 207 -3.84 3.40 13.87
C VAL A 207 -2.52 2.81 13.38
N ALA A 208 -1.53 2.69 14.26
CA ALA A 208 -0.25 2.06 13.91
C ALA A 208 -0.42 0.59 13.47
N LEU A 209 -1.33 -0.17 14.10
CA LEU A 209 -1.66 -1.53 13.67
C LEU A 209 -2.39 -1.56 12.32
N GLU A 210 -3.31 -0.63 12.07
CA GLU A 210 -3.96 -0.48 10.76
C GLU A 210 -2.94 -0.20 9.67
N ARG A 211 -2.05 0.77 9.88
CA ARG A 211 -0.98 1.10 8.94
C ARG A 211 0.00 -0.07 8.72
N LEU A 212 0.37 -0.76 9.77
CA LEU A 212 1.24 -1.94 9.68
C LEU A 212 0.55 -3.07 8.90
N CYS A 213 -0.75 -3.24 9.07
CA CYS A 213 -1.54 -4.22 8.31
C CYS A 213 -1.50 -3.92 6.81
N LEU A 214 -1.71 -2.65 6.42
CA LEU A 214 -1.60 -2.21 5.02
C LEU A 214 -0.19 -2.43 4.47
N MET A 215 0.85 -2.12 5.24
CA MET A 215 2.24 -2.38 4.84
C MET A 215 2.53 -3.88 4.61
N HIS A 216 1.93 -4.76 5.40
CA HIS A 216 2.04 -6.20 5.17
C HIS A 216 1.31 -6.63 3.89
N LEU A 217 0.13 -6.03 3.61
CA LEU A 217 -0.60 -6.27 2.35
C LEU A 217 0.21 -5.81 1.14
N ASP A 218 0.83 -4.63 1.19
CA ASP A 218 1.68 -4.09 0.13
C ASP A 218 2.90 -4.99 -0.16
N ASN A 219 3.40 -5.68 0.87
CA ASN A 219 4.50 -6.63 0.75
C ASN A 219 4.03 -8.08 0.48
N ASP A 220 2.74 -8.29 0.24
CA ASP A 220 2.14 -9.59 0.01
C ASP A 220 2.32 -10.61 1.16
N ASP A 221 2.57 -10.10 2.38
CA ASP A 221 2.67 -10.89 3.61
C ASP A 221 1.29 -11.03 4.28
N LEU A 222 0.44 -11.86 3.68
CA LEU A 222 -0.96 -12.05 4.13
C LEU A 222 -1.06 -12.62 5.55
N ASP A 223 -0.12 -13.49 5.95
CA ASP A 223 -0.10 -14.07 7.30
C ASP A 223 0.13 -12.99 8.36
N SER A 224 1.13 -12.12 8.16
CA SER A 224 1.42 -11.00 9.06
C SER A 224 0.32 -9.95 9.02
N ALA A 225 -0.25 -9.66 7.83
CA ALA A 225 -1.36 -8.74 7.67
C ALA A 225 -2.58 -9.21 8.49
N ARG A 226 -2.95 -10.49 8.38
CA ARG A 226 -4.07 -11.08 9.13
C ARG A 226 -3.82 -11.06 10.65
N ALA A 227 -2.63 -11.44 11.09
CA ALA A 227 -2.27 -11.40 12.52
C ALA A 227 -2.34 -9.96 13.07
N THR A 228 -1.87 -8.99 12.29
CA THR A 228 -1.90 -7.57 12.64
C THR A 228 -3.34 -7.02 12.64
N PHE A 229 -4.16 -7.40 11.66
CA PHE A 229 -5.59 -7.06 11.61
C PHE A 229 -6.33 -7.50 12.88
N MET A 230 -6.13 -8.73 13.33
CA MET A 230 -6.74 -9.23 14.56
C MET A 230 -6.34 -8.43 15.80
N ARG A 231 -5.12 -7.91 15.85
CA ARG A 231 -4.65 -7.00 16.91
C ARG A 231 -5.30 -5.62 16.80
N ALA A 232 -5.38 -5.07 15.59
CA ALA A 232 -6.03 -3.79 15.31
C ALA A 232 -7.51 -3.82 15.68
N GLN A 233 -8.23 -4.87 15.28
CA GLN A 233 -9.65 -5.07 15.62
C GLN A 233 -9.88 -5.13 17.14
N LYS A 234 -8.92 -5.68 17.90
CA LYS A 234 -9.01 -5.70 19.36
C LYS A 234 -8.74 -4.32 19.97
N ALA A 235 -7.86 -3.52 19.36
CA ALA A 235 -7.50 -2.18 19.86
C ALA A 235 -8.56 -1.13 19.49
N LEU A 236 -9.10 -1.16 18.28
CA LEU A 236 -10.09 -0.23 17.73
C LEU A 236 -11.26 -1.00 17.10
N PRO A 237 -12.12 -1.66 17.91
CA PRO A 237 -13.16 -2.58 17.40
C PRO A 237 -14.21 -1.90 16.51
N ASP A 238 -14.28 -0.59 16.51
CA ASP A 238 -15.30 0.21 15.82
C ASP A 238 -14.71 1.17 14.78
N SER A 239 -13.43 0.99 14.41
CA SER A 239 -12.79 1.77 13.35
C SER A 239 -13.38 1.44 11.98
N PRO A 240 -13.84 2.44 11.20
CA PRO A 240 -14.28 2.23 9.82
C PRO A 240 -13.18 1.67 8.90
N THR A 241 -11.92 2.02 9.15
CA THR A 241 -10.75 1.56 8.40
C THR A 241 -10.62 0.03 8.43
N LEU A 242 -11.03 -0.61 9.53
CA LEU A 242 -11.01 -2.08 9.63
C LEU A 242 -11.94 -2.77 8.64
N ALA A 243 -13.05 -2.14 8.27
CA ALA A 243 -13.94 -2.69 7.24
C ALA A 243 -13.25 -2.73 5.87
N TYR A 244 -12.51 -1.68 5.55
CA TYR A 244 -11.69 -1.58 4.34
C TYR A 244 -10.56 -2.60 4.34
N ILE A 245 -9.78 -2.69 5.42
CA ILE A 245 -8.66 -3.64 5.54
C ILE A 245 -9.15 -5.08 5.46
N GLU A 246 -10.27 -5.45 6.13
CA GLU A 246 -10.79 -6.80 6.07
C GLU A 246 -11.27 -7.17 4.66
N ALA A 247 -11.90 -6.22 3.96
CA ALA A 247 -12.29 -6.42 2.55
C ALA A 247 -11.07 -6.65 1.66
N MET A 248 -10.02 -5.85 1.81
CA MET A 248 -8.75 -6.03 1.08
C MET A 248 -8.12 -7.39 1.35
N LEU A 249 -7.98 -7.78 2.63
CA LEU A 249 -7.44 -9.07 3.03
C LEU A 249 -8.17 -10.24 2.36
N LEU A 250 -9.50 -10.24 2.46
CA LEU A 250 -10.32 -11.32 1.91
C LEU A 250 -10.28 -11.36 0.38
N LEU A 251 -10.18 -10.21 -0.29
CA LEU A 251 -10.03 -10.16 -1.74
C LEU A 251 -8.63 -10.64 -2.18
N HIS A 252 -7.57 -10.29 -1.45
CA HIS A 252 -6.23 -10.84 -1.71
C HIS A 252 -6.18 -12.37 -1.55
N GLU A 253 -6.96 -12.91 -0.63
CA GLU A 253 -7.10 -14.35 -0.44
C GLU A 253 -8.04 -15.02 -1.47
N GLY A 254 -8.69 -14.22 -2.33
CA GLY A 254 -9.66 -14.71 -3.32
C GLY A 254 -11.04 -15.08 -2.73
N HIS A 255 -11.36 -14.58 -1.54
CA HIS A 255 -12.60 -14.85 -0.81
C HIS A 255 -13.67 -13.76 -1.03
N GLU A 256 -14.01 -13.46 -2.28
CA GLU A 256 -14.91 -12.36 -2.67
C GLU A 256 -16.29 -12.42 -1.96
N ARG A 257 -16.90 -13.61 -1.88
CA ARG A 257 -18.21 -13.79 -1.21
C ARG A 257 -18.13 -13.44 0.28
N GLU A 258 -17.03 -13.82 0.92
CA GLU A 258 -16.79 -13.54 2.32
C GLU A 258 -16.49 -12.06 2.53
N ALA A 259 -15.69 -11.43 1.67
CA ALA A 259 -15.42 -9.99 1.68
C ALA A 259 -16.74 -9.20 1.67
N ARG A 260 -17.65 -9.54 0.76
CA ARG A 260 -18.99 -8.90 0.68
C ARG A 260 -19.83 -9.14 1.93
N ALA A 261 -19.81 -10.35 2.49
CA ALA A 261 -20.56 -10.65 3.71
C ALA A 261 -20.02 -9.88 4.93
N ARG A 262 -18.69 -9.78 5.06
CA ARG A 262 -18.01 -9.06 6.13
C ARG A 262 -18.20 -7.55 6.00
N ALA A 263 -18.10 -6.98 4.80
CA ALA A 263 -18.39 -5.57 4.54
C ALA A 263 -19.84 -5.20 4.95
N LYS A 264 -20.83 -6.05 4.64
CA LYS A 264 -22.23 -5.88 5.10
C LYS A 264 -22.35 -5.94 6.63
N PHE A 265 -21.58 -6.79 7.29
CA PHE A 265 -21.56 -6.87 8.75
C PHE A 265 -21.02 -5.55 9.34
N TRP A 266 -19.86 -5.04 8.84
CA TRP A 266 -19.27 -3.77 9.27
C TRP A 266 -20.21 -2.59 9.06
N TYR A 267 -20.78 -2.46 7.86
CA TYR A 267 -21.75 -1.42 7.56
C TYR A 267 -22.89 -1.39 8.60
N ARG A 268 -23.54 -2.52 8.84
CA ARG A 268 -24.65 -2.61 9.81
C ARG A 268 -24.23 -2.31 11.23
N ARG A 269 -23.02 -2.69 11.62
CA ARG A 269 -22.47 -2.43 12.95
C ARG A 269 -22.21 -0.96 13.16
N LEU A 270 -21.45 -0.32 12.26
CA LEU A 270 -21.00 1.06 12.36
C LEU A 270 -22.17 2.04 12.21
N VAL A 271 -23.13 1.78 11.31
CA VAL A 271 -24.36 2.59 11.19
C VAL A 271 -25.16 2.64 12.50
N ARG A 272 -25.20 1.54 13.27
CA ARG A 272 -25.91 1.52 14.56
C ARG A 272 -25.26 2.39 15.63
N GLN A 273 -23.98 2.67 15.51
CA GLN A 273 -23.25 3.52 16.46
C GLN A 273 -23.52 5.01 16.21
N GLY A 274 -23.79 5.40 14.96
CA GLY A 274 -24.21 6.77 14.62
C GLY A 274 -23.08 7.80 14.68
N GLU A 275 -21.82 7.38 14.65
CA GLU A 275 -20.63 8.25 14.74
C GLU A 275 -19.98 8.54 13.38
N LEU A 276 -20.57 8.06 12.28
CA LEU A 276 -20.05 8.21 10.93
C LEU A 276 -20.53 9.52 10.28
N ASP A 277 -19.65 10.16 9.54
CA ASP A 277 -20.02 11.22 8.61
C ASP A 277 -20.68 10.67 7.33
N ASP A 278 -21.21 11.57 6.49
CA ASP A 278 -21.94 11.19 5.29
C ASP A 278 -21.03 10.49 4.25
N ASP A 279 -19.76 10.88 4.15
CA ASP A 279 -18.78 10.30 3.21
C ASP A 279 -18.37 8.88 3.63
N GLN A 280 -18.09 8.70 4.92
CA GLN A 280 -17.80 7.38 5.50
C GLN A 280 -19.00 6.44 5.34
N LEU A 281 -20.21 6.95 5.53
CA LEU A 281 -21.43 6.18 5.38
C LEU A 281 -21.62 5.73 3.92
N ALA A 282 -21.43 6.64 2.97
CA ALA A 282 -21.53 6.35 1.54
C ALA A 282 -20.47 5.31 1.11
N PHE A 283 -19.22 5.47 1.56
CA PHE A 283 -18.14 4.53 1.29
C PHE A 283 -18.44 3.13 1.83
N LEU A 284 -18.84 3.00 3.09
CA LEU A 284 -19.18 1.71 3.68
C LEU A 284 -20.40 1.05 3.04
N ALA A 285 -21.37 1.84 2.58
CA ALA A 285 -22.51 1.33 1.82
C ALA A 285 -22.09 0.74 0.47
N ALA A 286 -21.22 1.45 -0.26
CA ALA A 286 -20.64 0.98 -1.52
C ALA A 286 -19.79 -0.28 -1.30
N LEU A 287 -18.94 -0.29 -0.28
CA LEU A 287 -18.12 -1.45 0.09
C LEU A 287 -18.99 -2.67 0.43
N ALA A 288 -20.11 -2.48 1.12
CA ALA A 288 -21.06 -3.55 1.43
C ALA A 288 -21.79 -4.08 0.20
N ASP A 289 -21.99 -3.27 -0.84
CA ASP A 289 -22.61 -3.71 -2.09
C ASP A 289 -21.62 -4.44 -3.00
N ASN A 290 -20.49 -3.83 -3.30
CA ASN A 290 -19.44 -4.42 -4.14
C ASN A 290 -18.04 -4.03 -3.65
N PRO A 291 -17.39 -4.82 -2.76
CA PRO A 291 -16.07 -4.51 -2.22
C PRO A 291 -15.02 -4.28 -3.31
N GLY A 292 -14.97 -5.14 -4.32
CA GLY A 292 -13.97 -5.05 -5.39
C GLY A 292 -14.11 -3.76 -6.21
N ALA A 293 -15.31 -3.41 -6.65
CA ALA A 293 -15.55 -2.18 -7.39
C ALA A 293 -15.22 -0.94 -6.53
N THR A 294 -15.61 -0.94 -5.25
CA THR A 294 -15.34 0.17 -4.35
C THR A 294 -13.84 0.38 -4.13
N LEU A 295 -13.06 -0.70 -3.98
CA LEU A 295 -11.60 -0.61 -3.87
C LEU A 295 -10.95 -0.12 -5.17
N ALA A 296 -11.47 -0.54 -6.33
CA ALA A 296 -11.02 -0.04 -7.62
C ALA A 296 -11.28 1.47 -7.76
N ASP A 297 -12.48 1.93 -7.42
CA ASP A 297 -12.85 3.34 -7.45
C ASP A 297 -12.01 4.19 -6.49
N GLN A 298 -11.72 3.66 -5.30
CA GLN A 298 -10.83 4.31 -4.32
C GLN A 298 -9.42 4.50 -4.90
N LEU A 299 -8.86 3.45 -5.51
CA LEU A 299 -7.54 3.52 -6.14
C LEU A 299 -7.52 4.55 -7.27
N LEU A 300 -8.53 4.53 -8.13
CA LEU A 300 -8.64 5.48 -9.24
C LEU A 300 -8.75 6.94 -8.73
N SER A 301 -9.47 7.16 -7.63
CA SER A 301 -9.61 8.49 -7.03
C SER A 301 -8.31 8.99 -6.39
N ALA A 302 -7.44 8.10 -5.94
CA ALA A 302 -6.14 8.45 -5.36
C ALA A 302 -5.08 8.78 -6.42
N GLU A 303 -5.25 8.31 -7.66
CA GLU A 303 -4.33 8.52 -8.78
C GLU A 303 -4.74 9.75 -9.61
N GLU A 304 -4.60 10.96 -9.07
CA GLU A 304 -5.10 12.23 -9.66
C GLU A 304 -4.82 12.35 -11.16
N ASP A 305 -3.58 12.09 -11.60
CA ASP A 305 -3.16 12.22 -13.00
C ASP A 305 -3.64 11.08 -13.90
N LEU A 306 -3.74 9.87 -13.37
CA LEU A 306 -4.06 8.65 -14.12
C LEU A 306 -5.54 8.28 -14.07
N ALA A 307 -6.33 8.85 -13.16
CA ALA A 307 -7.75 8.50 -12.98
C ALA A 307 -8.55 8.57 -14.28
N THR A 308 -8.50 9.71 -14.97
CA THR A 308 -9.25 9.93 -16.21
C THR A 308 -8.85 8.97 -17.33
N PRO A 309 -7.55 8.80 -17.68
CA PRO A 309 -7.17 7.84 -18.72
C PRO A 309 -7.42 6.38 -18.32
N LEU A 310 -7.31 6.00 -17.04
CA LEU A 310 -7.62 4.65 -16.57
C LEU A 310 -9.13 4.33 -16.68
N ILE A 311 -10.01 5.26 -16.31
CA ILE A 311 -11.46 5.11 -16.48
C ILE A 311 -11.80 4.98 -17.97
N GLY A 312 -11.16 5.80 -18.82
CA GLY A 312 -11.28 5.70 -20.27
C GLY A 312 -10.88 4.32 -20.78
N LEU A 313 -9.73 3.82 -20.35
CA LEU A 313 -9.23 2.49 -20.70
C LEU A 313 -10.18 1.38 -20.25
N GLN A 314 -10.69 1.42 -19.01
CA GLN A 314 -11.69 0.45 -18.54
C GLN A 314 -12.95 0.46 -19.40
N SER A 315 -13.41 1.64 -19.81
CA SER A 315 -14.57 1.79 -20.70
C SER A 315 -14.32 1.17 -22.07
N VAL A 316 -13.14 1.41 -22.67
CA VAL A 316 -12.73 0.79 -23.94
C VAL A 316 -12.66 -0.73 -23.80
N LEU A 317 -12.02 -1.24 -22.76
CA LEU A 317 -11.89 -2.69 -22.54
C LEU A 317 -13.25 -3.37 -22.31
N ALA A 318 -14.16 -2.72 -21.59
CA ALA A 318 -15.51 -3.23 -21.37
C ALA A 318 -16.34 -3.26 -22.67
N GLY A 319 -16.10 -2.32 -23.58
CA GLY A 319 -16.77 -2.17 -24.88
C GLY A 319 -16.07 -2.90 -26.04
N LEU A 320 -15.01 -3.67 -25.80
CA LEU A 320 -14.26 -4.33 -26.88
C LEU A 320 -15.17 -5.24 -27.73
N PRO A 321 -15.13 -5.08 -29.06
CA PRO A 321 -15.81 -5.99 -29.97
C PRO A 321 -15.18 -7.39 -29.90
N GLU A 322 -15.85 -8.35 -30.53
CA GLU A 322 -15.30 -9.70 -30.68
C GLU A 322 -13.91 -9.65 -31.33
N ALA A 323 -12.98 -10.50 -30.83
CA ALA A 323 -11.63 -10.57 -31.34
C ALA A 323 -11.62 -10.90 -32.84
N PRO A 324 -10.81 -10.21 -33.67
CA PRO A 324 -10.71 -10.50 -35.09
C PRO A 324 -10.13 -11.89 -35.32
N ALA A 325 -10.35 -12.42 -36.51
CA ALA A 325 -9.75 -13.67 -36.91
C ALA A 325 -8.25 -13.44 -37.18
N LEU A 326 -7.40 -14.23 -36.52
CA LEU A 326 -5.98 -14.32 -36.81
C LEU A 326 -5.70 -15.44 -37.82
N THR A 327 -4.56 -15.33 -38.51
CA THR A 327 -4.12 -16.36 -39.44
C THR A 327 -3.12 -17.30 -38.73
N PHE A 328 -3.40 -18.61 -38.81
CA PHE A 328 -2.51 -19.64 -38.27
C PHE A 328 -2.15 -20.63 -39.37
N GLN A 329 -0.90 -21.00 -39.44
CA GLN A 329 -0.39 -22.05 -40.33
C GLN A 329 -0.05 -23.27 -39.48
N ALA A 330 -0.67 -24.42 -39.82
CA ALA A 330 -0.38 -25.68 -39.16
C ALA A 330 0.56 -26.51 -40.05
N ASP A 331 1.67 -26.97 -39.47
CA ASP A 331 2.52 -28.02 -40.05
C ASP A 331 2.17 -29.36 -39.42
N VAL A 332 1.57 -30.24 -40.23
CA VAL A 332 1.05 -31.53 -39.75
C VAL A 332 2.17 -32.50 -39.45
N ASP A 333 3.31 -32.43 -40.17
CA ASP A 333 4.42 -33.34 -40.00
C ASP A 333 5.22 -33.00 -38.73
N GLU A 334 5.37 -31.72 -38.42
CA GLU A 334 6.07 -31.23 -37.23
C GLU A 334 5.13 -31.05 -36.01
N ARG A 335 3.82 -31.21 -36.17
CA ARG A 335 2.81 -30.92 -35.16
C ARG A 335 2.95 -29.54 -34.58
N HIS A 336 3.26 -28.57 -35.42
CA HIS A 336 3.52 -27.18 -35.09
C HIS A 336 2.40 -26.28 -35.63
N ILE A 337 2.02 -25.27 -34.88
CA ILE A 337 1.14 -24.18 -35.29
C ILE A 337 1.90 -22.88 -35.14
N ALA A 338 1.99 -22.12 -36.22
CA ALA A 338 2.60 -20.79 -36.22
C ALA A 338 1.53 -19.72 -36.47
N TYR A 339 1.52 -18.70 -35.61
CA TYR A 339 0.79 -17.46 -35.88
C TYR A 339 1.47 -16.73 -37.05
N GLN A 340 0.68 -16.23 -37.99
CA GLN A 340 1.15 -15.48 -39.15
C GLN A 340 0.64 -14.05 -39.05
N GLU A 341 1.50 -13.11 -38.75
CA GLU A 341 1.16 -11.70 -38.69
C GLU A 341 0.73 -11.17 -40.05
N SER A 342 -0.37 -10.46 -40.10
CA SER A 342 -0.84 -9.79 -41.31
C SER A 342 -0.30 -8.37 -41.41
N ALA A 343 -0.23 -7.82 -42.65
CA ALA A 343 0.18 -6.43 -42.86
C ALA A 343 -0.71 -5.40 -42.12
N ARG A 344 -1.97 -5.75 -41.80
CA ARG A 344 -2.86 -4.92 -40.98
C ARG A 344 -2.40 -4.90 -39.53
N GLU A 345 -2.09 -6.04 -38.95
CA GLU A 345 -1.63 -6.17 -37.56
C GLU A 345 -0.28 -5.49 -37.36
N GLU A 346 0.65 -5.66 -38.33
CA GLU A 346 1.93 -4.95 -38.37
C GLU A 346 1.75 -3.42 -38.39
N ALA A 347 0.79 -2.91 -39.20
CA ALA A 347 0.50 -1.48 -39.26
C ALA A 347 -0.08 -0.96 -37.93
N LEU A 348 -1.00 -1.70 -37.30
CA LEU A 348 -1.58 -1.32 -36.01
C LEU A 348 -0.52 -1.28 -34.92
N PHE A 349 0.38 -2.25 -34.89
CA PHE A 349 1.49 -2.29 -33.95
C PHE A 349 2.48 -1.14 -34.18
N ALA A 350 2.81 -0.85 -35.44
CA ALA A 350 3.69 0.28 -35.77
C ALA A 350 3.07 1.63 -35.35
N ASP A 351 1.74 1.78 -35.47
CA ASP A 351 1.04 2.97 -35.01
C ASP A 351 1.05 3.09 -33.49
N TRP A 352 0.79 2.01 -32.76
CA TRP A 352 0.90 1.92 -31.31
C TRP A 352 2.29 2.31 -30.80
N HIS A 353 3.35 1.77 -31.42
CA HIS A 353 4.74 2.02 -31.00
C HIS A 353 5.23 3.45 -31.22
N ARG A 354 4.49 4.29 -31.93
CA ARG A 354 4.79 5.73 -32.00
C ARG A 354 4.55 6.44 -30.66
N THR A 355 3.59 5.93 -29.89
CA THR A 355 3.23 6.47 -28.58
C THR A 355 3.80 5.60 -27.45
N PHE A 356 3.61 4.29 -27.51
CA PHE A 356 4.18 3.33 -26.55
C PHE A 356 5.58 2.94 -27.00
N LYS A 357 6.59 3.65 -26.50
CA LYS A 357 8.00 3.55 -26.97
C LYS A 357 8.83 2.53 -26.22
N VAL A 358 8.23 1.76 -25.31
CA VAL A 358 8.92 0.80 -24.45
C VAL A 358 8.98 -0.56 -25.14
N LEU A 359 10.14 -1.22 -25.03
CA LEU A 359 10.35 -2.55 -25.60
C LEU A 359 10.23 -3.62 -24.52
N VAL A 360 9.55 -4.72 -24.88
CA VAL A 360 9.50 -5.91 -24.03
C VAL A 360 10.91 -6.47 -23.87
N ASP A 361 11.28 -6.84 -22.65
CA ASP A 361 12.54 -7.52 -22.37
C ASP A 361 12.38 -9.00 -22.69
N THR A 362 13.08 -9.45 -23.73
CA THR A 362 13.04 -10.86 -24.16
C THR A 362 13.81 -11.79 -23.24
N ASP A 363 14.69 -11.26 -22.39
CA ASP A 363 15.45 -12.03 -21.42
C ASP A 363 14.64 -12.31 -20.13
N VAL A 364 13.54 -11.60 -19.96
CA VAL A 364 12.60 -11.74 -18.82
C VAL A 364 11.22 -12.15 -19.35
N ALA A 365 10.61 -13.16 -18.75
CA ALA A 365 9.33 -13.68 -19.22
C ALA A 365 8.20 -12.61 -19.23
N LEU A 366 8.14 -11.74 -18.22
CA LEU A 366 7.11 -10.74 -18.02
C LEU A 366 7.73 -9.39 -17.63
N GLY A 367 8.36 -8.69 -18.58
CA GLY A 367 9.00 -7.42 -18.24
C GLY A 367 9.27 -6.53 -19.44
N PHE A 368 9.68 -5.29 -19.14
CA PHE A 368 10.10 -4.28 -20.09
C PHE A 368 11.54 -3.85 -19.78
N ARG A 369 12.23 -3.33 -20.79
CA ARG A 369 13.57 -2.75 -20.62
C ARG A 369 13.56 -1.42 -19.88
N ASP A 370 12.47 -0.65 -20.04
CA ASP A 370 12.25 0.65 -19.43
C ASP A 370 10.88 0.66 -18.73
N ASP A 371 10.60 1.70 -17.95
CA ASP A 371 9.32 1.84 -17.25
C ASP A 371 8.18 2.17 -18.24
N PRO A 372 7.18 1.27 -18.42
CA PRO A 372 6.06 1.52 -19.32
C PRO A 372 5.11 2.61 -18.82
N TRP A 373 5.24 3.02 -17.57
CA TRP A 373 4.37 4.03 -16.94
C TRP A 373 4.89 5.46 -17.05
N ALA A 374 6.15 5.65 -17.51
CA ALA A 374 6.77 6.97 -17.60
C ALA A 374 5.97 7.98 -18.46
N ASN A 375 5.23 7.50 -19.49
CA ASN A 375 4.35 8.31 -20.32
C ASN A 375 2.91 7.76 -20.40
N ALA A 376 2.42 7.21 -19.31
CA ALA A 376 1.17 6.45 -19.25
C ALA A 376 -0.06 7.27 -19.68
N ILE A 377 -0.13 8.53 -19.31
CA ILE A 377 -1.23 9.43 -19.70
C ILE A 377 -1.35 9.51 -21.23
N GLU A 378 -0.21 9.65 -21.92
CA GLU A 378 -0.16 9.79 -23.38
C GLU A 378 -0.65 8.51 -24.05
N TRP A 379 -0.03 7.35 -23.77
CA TRP A 379 -0.40 6.12 -24.48
C TRP A 379 -1.80 5.60 -24.10
N MET A 380 -2.28 5.79 -22.87
CA MET A 380 -3.66 5.42 -22.51
C MET A 380 -4.68 6.30 -23.22
N SER A 381 -4.44 7.60 -23.31
CA SER A 381 -5.34 8.53 -24.00
C SER A 381 -5.43 8.22 -25.49
N GLU A 382 -4.30 7.96 -26.14
CA GLU A 382 -4.24 7.58 -27.55
C GLU A 382 -4.91 6.21 -27.80
N LEU A 383 -4.68 5.21 -26.93
CA LEU A 383 -5.37 3.92 -27.03
C LEU A 383 -6.89 4.05 -26.87
N CYS A 384 -7.36 4.96 -26.03
CA CYS A 384 -8.78 5.25 -25.91
C CYS A 384 -9.37 5.85 -27.20
N GLY A 385 -8.56 6.59 -27.95
CA GLY A 385 -8.92 7.13 -29.29
C GLY A 385 -8.83 6.09 -30.41
N HIS A 386 -8.04 5.05 -30.22
CA HIS A 386 -7.73 4.03 -31.22
C HIS A 386 -7.88 2.58 -30.69
N PRO A 387 -9.09 2.19 -30.25
CA PRO A 387 -9.33 0.85 -29.70
C PRO A 387 -9.04 -0.29 -30.69
N GLU A 388 -9.02 0.00 -32.00
CA GLU A 388 -8.64 -0.94 -33.05
C GLU A 388 -7.19 -1.43 -32.95
N TRP A 389 -6.30 -0.73 -32.25
CA TRP A 389 -4.94 -1.22 -31.99
C TRP A 389 -4.94 -2.55 -31.25
N LEU A 390 -5.94 -2.77 -30.41
CA LEU A 390 -6.12 -4.04 -29.69
C LEU A 390 -6.47 -5.23 -30.62
N ASP A 391 -6.64 -5.00 -31.93
CA ASP A 391 -6.74 -6.10 -32.90
C ASP A 391 -5.39 -6.76 -33.21
N SER A 392 -4.26 -6.12 -32.82
CA SER A 392 -2.91 -6.71 -32.92
C SER A 392 -2.54 -7.47 -31.64
N PRO A 393 -2.08 -8.74 -31.74
CA PRO A 393 -1.58 -9.51 -30.61
C PRO A 393 -0.41 -8.85 -29.85
N GLN A 394 0.48 -8.14 -30.57
CA GLN A 394 1.61 -7.45 -29.98
C GLN A 394 1.15 -6.29 -29.07
N VAL A 395 0.15 -5.51 -29.53
CA VAL A 395 -0.43 -4.42 -28.71
C VAL A 395 -1.10 -4.99 -27.47
N VAL A 396 -1.83 -6.10 -27.61
CA VAL A 396 -2.46 -6.77 -26.47
C VAL A 396 -1.39 -7.31 -25.50
N GLN A 397 -0.26 -7.81 -25.98
CA GLN A 397 0.87 -8.20 -25.15
C GLN A 397 1.41 -7.00 -24.36
N ASP A 398 1.76 -5.91 -25.04
CA ASP A 398 2.34 -4.73 -24.42
C ASP A 398 1.42 -4.15 -23.34
N LEU A 399 0.12 -3.99 -23.68
CA LEU A 399 -0.87 -3.51 -22.73
C LEU A 399 -1.02 -4.45 -21.54
N THR A 400 -1.09 -5.76 -21.78
CA THR A 400 -1.21 -6.77 -20.71
C THR A 400 -0.02 -6.71 -19.76
N LEU A 401 1.21 -6.67 -20.29
CA LEU A 401 2.41 -6.59 -19.48
C LEU A 401 2.46 -5.27 -18.69
N ALA A 402 2.10 -4.15 -19.30
CA ALA A 402 2.02 -2.88 -18.60
C ALA A 402 0.99 -2.92 -17.46
N LEU A 403 -0.23 -3.40 -17.72
CA LEU A 403 -1.27 -3.49 -16.70
C LEU A 403 -0.90 -4.45 -15.56
N THR A 404 -0.34 -5.62 -15.89
CA THR A 404 0.05 -6.59 -14.87
C THR A 404 1.24 -6.14 -14.03
N SER A 405 2.17 -5.36 -14.58
CA SER A 405 3.32 -4.82 -13.83
C SER A 405 2.89 -3.88 -12.70
N ARG A 406 1.76 -3.17 -12.83
CA ARG A 406 1.26 -2.23 -11.82
C ARG A 406 0.07 -2.77 -11.03
N PHE A 407 -0.86 -3.44 -11.70
CA PHE A 407 -2.14 -3.84 -11.11
C PHE A 407 -2.28 -5.34 -10.89
N GLY A 408 -1.31 -6.15 -11.30
CA GLY A 408 -1.37 -7.61 -11.18
C GLY A 408 -1.44 -8.12 -9.72
N SER A 409 -0.94 -7.34 -8.77
CA SER A 409 -1.07 -7.65 -7.33
C SER A 409 -2.40 -7.20 -6.72
N LEU A 410 -3.24 -6.45 -7.46
CA LEU A 410 -4.50 -5.88 -6.97
C LEU A 410 -5.69 -6.67 -7.52
N PRO A 411 -6.22 -7.63 -6.76
CA PRO A 411 -7.25 -8.56 -7.24
C PRO A 411 -8.49 -7.88 -7.79
N TRP A 412 -8.88 -6.75 -7.21
CA TRP A 412 -10.07 -5.99 -7.60
C TRP A 412 -9.95 -5.24 -8.94
N MET A 413 -8.72 -5.10 -9.48
CA MET A 413 -8.50 -4.49 -10.80
C MET A 413 -8.63 -5.51 -11.94
N ALA A 414 -8.46 -6.80 -11.67
CA ALA A 414 -8.48 -7.84 -12.69
C ALA A 414 -9.80 -7.91 -13.51
N PRO A 415 -11.01 -7.80 -12.93
CA PRO A 415 -12.25 -7.89 -13.71
C PRO A 415 -12.39 -6.80 -14.77
N SER A 416 -11.96 -5.58 -14.50
CA SER A 416 -12.11 -4.45 -15.42
C SER A 416 -10.97 -4.29 -16.41
N LEU A 417 -9.74 -4.69 -16.05
CA LEU A 417 -8.55 -4.48 -16.88
C LEU A 417 -8.06 -5.76 -17.57
N LEU A 418 -8.06 -6.90 -16.88
CA LEU A 418 -7.41 -8.12 -17.39
C LEU A 418 -8.40 -9.11 -18.01
N GLU A 419 -9.59 -9.30 -17.45
CA GLU A 419 -10.57 -10.23 -18.01
C GLU A 419 -11.00 -9.93 -19.46
N PRO A 420 -11.19 -8.66 -19.88
CA PRO A 420 -11.49 -8.39 -21.27
C PRO A 420 -10.39 -8.84 -22.23
N LEU A 421 -9.12 -8.63 -21.85
CA LEU A 421 -7.96 -9.09 -22.63
C LEU A 421 -7.86 -10.60 -22.63
N ALA A 422 -8.13 -11.26 -21.51
CA ALA A 422 -8.15 -12.71 -21.40
C ALA A 422 -9.22 -13.33 -22.29
N ARG A 423 -10.42 -12.75 -22.36
CA ARG A 423 -11.47 -13.20 -23.28
C ARG A 423 -11.04 -13.07 -24.75
N ARG A 424 -10.33 -11.99 -25.10
CA ARG A 424 -9.81 -11.79 -26.45
C ARG A 424 -8.74 -12.82 -26.79
N LEU A 425 -7.76 -13.03 -25.92
CA LEU A 425 -6.73 -14.05 -26.11
C LEU A 425 -7.33 -15.46 -26.20
N SER A 426 -8.28 -15.80 -25.32
CA SER A 426 -8.97 -17.11 -25.34
C SER A 426 -9.57 -17.41 -26.70
N ARG A 427 -10.18 -16.41 -27.37
CA ARG A 427 -10.71 -16.55 -28.75
C ARG A 427 -9.61 -16.85 -29.77
N TRP A 428 -8.46 -16.18 -29.66
CA TRP A 428 -7.33 -16.42 -30.53
C TRP A 428 -6.72 -17.82 -30.34
N LEU A 429 -6.63 -18.29 -29.09
CA LEU A 429 -6.20 -19.66 -28.79
C LEU A 429 -7.17 -20.72 -29.33
N ASP A 430 -8.48 -20.45 -29.28
CA ASP A 430 -9.49 -21.33 -29.91
C ASP A 430 -9.34 -21.37 -31.45
N GLN A 431 -9.02 -20.24 -32.09
CA GLN A 431 -8.74 -20.18 -33.53
C GLN A 431 -7.46 -20.96 -33.89
N ALA A 432 -6.37 -20.81 -33.09
CA ALA A 432 -5.16 -21.60 -33.26
C ALA A 432 -5.43 -23.10 -33.18
N ARG A 433 -6.23 -23.52 -32.19
CA ARG A 433 -6.63 -24.92 -32.05
C ARG A 433 -7.47 -25.43 -33.22
N ALA A 434 -8.32 -24.58 -33.79
CA ALA A 434 -9.15 -24.92 -34.94
C ALA A 434 -8.34 -25.01 -36.24
N ALA A 435 -7.17 -24.38 -36.34
CA ALA A 435 -6.34 -24.39 -37.53
C ALA A 435 -5.68 -25.75 -37.83
N GLY A 436 -5.47 -26.59 -36.81
CA GLY A 436 -4.92 -27.93 -37.01
C GLY A 436 -4.55 -28.68 -35.72
N GLN A 437 -4.01 -29.90 -35.91
CA GLN A 437 -3.44 -30.67 -34.83
C GLN A 437 -1.97 -30.30 -34.67
N GLY A 438 -1.67 -29.51 -33.63
CA GLY A 438 -0.30 -29.06 -33.34
C GLY A 438 -0.26 -28.21 -32.09
N SER A 439 0.92 -27.68 -31.80
CA SER A 439 1.16 -26.84 -30.62
C SER A 439 1.80 -25.52 -31.04
N LEU A 440 1.50 -24.45 -30.27
CA LEU A 440 2.23 -23.21 -30.32
C LEU A 440 3.55 -23.40 -29.56
N CYS A 441 4.68 -23.19 -30.22
CA CYS A 441 6.00 -23.31 -29.59
C CYS A 441 6.54 -21.94 -29.20
N TRP A 442 7.17 -21.87 -28.05
CA TRP A 442 7.76 -20.63 -27.50
C TRP A 442 8.96 -20.13 -28.32
N ASP A 443 9.65 -21.04 -28.98
CA ASP A 443 10.83 -20.71 -29.81
C ASP A 443 10.44 -19.98 -31.12
N ASP A 444 9.16 -19.97 -31.48
CA ASP A 444 8.63 -19.16 -32.57
C ASP A 444 8.32 -17.76 -32.03
N ALA A 445 9.00 -16.76 -32.57
CA ALA A 445 8.91 -15.38 -32.10
C ALA A 445 7.49 -14.81 -32.18
N ASP A 446 6.72 -15.19 -33.20
CA ASP A 446 5.36 -14.71 -33.40
C ASP A 446 4.37 -15.39 -32.43
N ASN A 447 4.56 -16.67 -32.12
CA ASN A 447 3.79 -17.37 -31.10
C ASN A 447 4.06 -16.82 -29.69
N ALA A 448 5.26 -16.31 -29.45
CA ALA A 448 5.66 -15.76 -28.14
C ALA A 448 4.75 -14.60 -27.70
N TYR A 449 4.16 -13.82 -28.61
CA TYR A 449 3.21 -12.76 -28.27
C TYR A 449 1.98 -13.31 -27.54
N LEU A 450 1.38 -14.39 -28.08
CA LEU A 450 0.19 -15.02 -27.50
C LEU A 450 0.52 -15.74 -26.19
N LEU A 451 1.63 -16.48 -26.16
CA LEU A 451 2.05 -17.26 -24.99
C LEU A 451 2.44 -16.35 -23.82
N ARG A 452 3.18 -15.27 -24.07
CA ARG A 452 3.59 -14.30 -23.04
C ARG A 452 2.39 -13.53 -22.49
N THR A 453 1.49 -13.10 -23.36
CA THR A 453 0.21 -12.49 -22.95
C THR A 453 -0.58 -13.44 -22.06
N GLY A 454 -0.66 -14.70 -22.45
CA GLY A 454 -1.36 -15.74 -21.69
C GLY A 454 -0.78 -15.93 -20.31
N LEU A 455 0.54 -16.05 -20.20
CA LEU A 455 1.22 -16.18 -18.92
C LEU A 455 0.97 -14.96 -18.02
N ALA A 456 1.11 -13.74 -18.55
CA ALA A 456 0.87 -12.51 -17.81
C ALA A 456 -0.57 -12.40 -17.28
N LEU A 457 -1.56 -12.76 -18.10
CA LEU A 457 -2.96 -12.78 -17.71
C LEU A 457 -3.26 -13.85 -16.65
N VAL A 458 -2.70 -15.05 -16.82
CA VAL A 458 -2.88 -16.13 -15.84
C VAL A 458 -2.35 -15.72 -14.47
N VAL A 459 -1.15 -15.16 -14.40
CA VAL A 459 -0.54 -14.68 -13.16
C VAL A 459 -1.31 -13.48 -12.58
N GLY A 460 -1.61 -12.47 -13.41
CA GLY A 460 -2.30 -11.26 -12.96
C GLY A 460 -3.75 -11.48 -12.50
N MET A 461 -4.42 -12.53 -13.00
CA MET A 461 -5.80 -12.88 -12.60
C MET A 461 -5.88 -13.93 -11.49
N GLU A 462 -4.77 -14.49 -11.03
CA GLU A 462 -4.78 -15.63 -10.09
C GLU A 462 -5.60 -15.38 -8.82
N ARG A 463 -5.59 -14.16 -8.32
CA ARG A 463 -6.30 -13.79 -7.08
C ARG A 463 -7.67 -13.18 -7.33
N GLY A 464 -7.79 -12.29 -8.31
CA GLY A 464 -9.02 -11.54 -8.55
C GLY A 464 -10.05 -12.22 -9.45
N ALA A 465 -9.60 -13.11 -10.33
CA ALA A 465 -10.43 -13.80 -11.31
C ALA A 465 -9.97 -15.25 -11.53
N ARG A 466 -9.76 -15.99 -10.42
CA ARG A 466 -9.11 -17.31 -10.39
C ARG A 466 -9.71 -18.31 -11.38
N GLU A 467 -11.03 -18.36 -11.53
CA GLU A 467 -11.65 -19.29 -12.47
C GLU A 467 -11.30 -18.96 -13.92
N HIS A 468 -11.22 -17.67 -14.28
CA HIS A 468 -10.79 -17.22 -15.60
C HIS A 468 -9.30 -17.50 -15.83
N SER A 469 -8.46 -17.20 -14.82
CA SER A 469 -7.03 -17.52 -14.83
C SER A 469 -6.80 -19.02 -15.10
N ARG A 470 -7.47 -19.90 -14.35
CA ARG A 470 -7.35 -21.35 -14.51
C ARG A 470 -7.80 -21.85 -15.88
N ARG A 471 -8.95 -21.37 -16.38
CA ARG A 471 -9.44 -21.76 -17.71
C ARG A 471 -8.45 -21.35 -18.81
N LEU A 472 -7.89 -20.15 -18.71
CA LEU A 472 -6.89 -19.69 -19.67
C LEU A 472 -5.60 -20.50 -19.57
N ALA A 473 -5.15 -20.85 -18.35
CA ALA A 473 -3.98 -21.73 -18.15
C ALA A 473 -4.21 -23.13 -18.72
N GLU A 474 -5.41 -23.72 -18.53
CA GLU A 474 -5.80 -25.00 -19.11
C GLU A 474 -5.82 -24.94 -20.65
N GLN A 475 -6.29 -23.82 -21.26
CA GLN A 475 -6.24 -23.62 -22.72
C GLN A 475 -4.80 -23.53 -23.23
N LEU A 476 -3.94 -22.78 -22.52
CA LEU A 476 -2.51 -22.66 -22.88
C LEU A 476 -1.79 -24.01 -22.77
N LEU A 477 -2.01 -24.77 -21.69
CA LEU A 477 -1.46 -26.12 -21.53
C LEU A 477 -1.88 -27.06 -22.64
N ALA A 478 -3.11 -26.93 -23.12
CA ALA A 478 -3.64 -27.80 -24.18
C ALA A 478 -3.09 -27.49 -25.58
N ILE A 479 -2.45 -26.34 -25.78
CA ILE A 479 -1.92 -25.90 -27.08
C ILE A 479 -0.41 -25.67 -27.07
N ASN A 480 0.24 -25.58 -25.92
CA ASN A 480 1.67 -25.38 -25.80
C ASN A 480 2.43 -26.71 -25.98
N CYS A 481 3.54 -26.68 -26.72
CA CYS A 481 4.32 -27.91 -27.02
C CYS A 481 5.08 -28.44 -25.80
N GLU A 482 5.55 -27.55 -24.94
CA GLU A 482 6.27 -27.87 -23.71
C GLU A 482 5.86 -26.90 -22.62
N ASP A 483 5.67 -27.38 -21.39
CA ASP A 483 5.31 -26.52 -20.27
C ASP A 483 6.51 -25.73 -19.71
N ARG A 484 7.15 -24.94 -20.59
CA ARG A 484 8.26 -24.05 -20.19
C ARG A 484 7.78 -22.87 -19.32
N LEU A 485 6.47 -22.64 -19.25
CA LEU A 485 5.88 -21.54 -18.51
C LEU A 485 5.53 -21.89 -17.05
N GLY A 486 5.65 -23.18 -16.66
CA GLY A 486 5.25 -23.65 -15.33
C GLY A 486 3.73 -23.57 -15.07
N LEU A 487 2.91 -23.55 -16.12
CA LEU A 487 1.45 -23.43 -16.02
C LEU A 487 0.83 -24.63 -15.31
N ARG A 488 1.44 -25.82 -15.46
CA ARG A 488 0.96 -27.04 -14.80
C ARG A 488 1.06 -26.94 -13.29
N GLU A 489 2.16 -26.40 -12.79
CA GLU A 489 2.36 -26.13 -11.35
C GLU A 489 1.32 -25.14 -10.84
N LEU A 490 1.10 -24.06 -11.56
CA LEU A 490 0.16 -23.02 -11.20
C LEU A 490 -1.29 -23.55 -11.21
N VAL A 491 -1.69 -24.31 -12.22
CA VAL A 491 -3.03 -24.95 -12.27
C VAL A 491 -3.20 -25.95 -11.12
N LEU A 492 -2.15 -26.72 -10.81
CA LEU A 492 -2.17 -27.67 -9.70
C LEU A 492 -2.40 -26.96 -8.36
N ASP A 493 -1.67 -25.88 -8.11
CA ASP A 493 -1.81 -25.08 -6.90
C ASP A 493 -3.20 -24.44 -6.79
N GLN A 494 -3.76 -23.95 -7.89
CA GLN A 494 -5.13 -23.42 -7.94
C GLN A 494 -6.18 -24.51 -7.66
N LEU A 495 -6.03 -25.70 -8.25
CA LEU A 495 -6.93 -26.84 -8.00
C LEU A 495 -6.91 -27.28 -6.53
N LEU A 496 -5.74 -27.26 -5.90
CA LEU A 496 -5.60 -27.58 -4.47
C LEU A 496 -6.23 -26.52 -3.57
N ARG A 497 -6.12 -25.23 -3.93
CA ARG A 497 -6.79 -24.13 -3.21
C ARG A 497 -8.32 -24.22 -3.32
N ASP A 498 -8.81 -24.66 -4.47
CA ASP A 498 -10.25 -24.87 -4.73
C ASP A 498 -10.75 -26.24 -4.20
N GLU A 499 -9.92 -27.00 -3.46
CA GLU A 499 -10.22 -28.33 -2.92
C GLU A 499 -10.59 -29.39 -3.99
N ARG A 500 -10.26 -29.15 -5.24
CA ARG A 500 -10.47 -30.07 -6.37
C ARG A 500 -9.39 -31.16 -6.40
N ASN A 501 -9.26 -31.89 -5.30
CA ASN A 501 -8.15 -32.82 -5.05
C ASN A 501 -8.03 -33.96 -6.07
N ARG A 502 -9.14 -34.41 -6.69
CA ARG A 502 -9.10 -35.46 -7.73
C ARG A 502 -8.51 -34.93 -9.03
N ASP A 503 -8.90 -33.72 -9.42
CA ASP A 503 -8.37 -33.08 -10.64
C ASP A 503 -6.91 -32.71 -10.47
N ALA A 504 -6.55 -32.23 -9.26
CA ALA A 504 -5.16 -31.97 -8.88
C ALA A 504 -4.29 -33.24 -8.95
N LEU A 505 -4.80 -34.37 -8.47
CA LEU A 505 -4.09 -35.66 -8.56
C LEU A 505 -3.90 -36.11 -10.00
N ALA A 506 -4.96 -36.05 -10.81
CA ALA A 506 -4.88 -36.40 -12.23
C ALA A 506 -3.88 -35.56 -13.00
N LEU A 507 -3.85 -34.23 -12.73
CA LEU A 507 -2.88 -33.33 -13.36
C LEU A 507 -1.44 -33.66 -12.94
N ALA A 508 -1.21 -33.95 -11.65
CA ALA A 508 0.11 -34.31 -11.14
C ALA A 508 0.63 -35.63 -11.74
N GLU A 509 -0.24 -36.60 -11.95
CA GLU A 509 0.11 -37.90 -12.56
C GLU A 509 0.53 -37.72 -14.03
N THR A 510 -0.14 -36.85 -14.80
CA THR A 510 0.27 -36.55 -16.19
C THR A 510 1.64 -35.85 -16.26
N ALA A 511 2.01 -35.07 -15.25
CA ALA A 511 3.29 -34.39 -15.17
C ALA A 511 4.48 -35.36 -14.95
N GLU A 512 4.25 -36.47 -14.26
CA GLU A 512 5.27 -37.52 -14.05
C GLU A 512 5.64 -38.23 -15.37
N ASP A 513 4.66 -38.44 -16.24
CA ASP A 513 4.88 -39.09 -17.54
C ASP A 513 5.79 -38.24 -18.46
N ASP A 514 5.76 -36.91 -18.33
CA ASP A 514 6.56 -35.96 -19.10
C ASP A 514 7.94 -35.68 -18.47
N GLY A 515 8.25 -36.22 -17.30
CA GLY A 515 9.53 -36.03 -16.60
C GLY A 515 9.70 -34.68 -15.91
N SER A 516 8.65 -33.88 -15.81
CA SER A 516 8.64 -32.55 -15.14
C SER A 516 8.45 -32.69 -13.64
N LEU A 517 9.51 -33.02 -12.91
CA LEU A 517 9.46 -33.27 -11.47
C LEU A 517 9.86 -32.01 -10.67
N TRP A 518 9.02 -30.99 -10.67
CA TRP A 518 9.17 -29.84 -9.78
C TRP A 518 8.59 -30.10 -8.38
N LEU A 519 9.11 -29.40 -7.38
CA LEU A 519 8.68 -29.58 -5.99
C LEU A 519 7.16 -29.33 -5.80
N ASN A 520 6.60 -28.36 -6.55
CA ASN A 520 5.17 -28.07 -6.54
C ASN A 520 4.33 -29.29 -6.97
N ILE A 521 4.73 -29.95 -8.03
CA ILE A 521 4.04 -31.18 -8.53
C ILE A 521 4.11 -32.28 -7.48
N LEU A 522 5.30 -32.55 -6.94
CA LEU A 522 5.50 -33.61 -5.95
C LEU A 522 4.74 -33.38 -4.63
N PHE A 523 4.82 -32.17 -4.10
CA PHE A 523 4.06 -31.82 -2.90
C PHE A 523 2.56 -31.68 -3.15
N GLY A 524 2.18 -31.12 -4.30
CA GLY A 524 0.78 -30.99 -4.68
C GLY A 524 0.10 -32.37 -4.78
N ARG A 525 0.76 -33.34 -5.42
CA ARG A 525 0.33 -34.75 -5.42
C ARG A 525 0.22 -35.32 -4.00
N THR A 526 1.23 -35.06 -3.17
CA THR A 526 1.24 -35.54 -1.78
C THR A 526 0.05 -34.98 -0.98
N LEU A 527 -0.25 -33.68 -1.13
CA LEU A 527 -1.36 -33.01 -0.45
C LEU A 527 -2.72 -33.54 -0.97
N ALA A 528 -2.86 -33.70 -2.29
CA ALA A 528 -4.08 -34.26 -2.89
C ALA A 528 -4.36 -35.67 -2.37
N LEU A 529 -3.36 -36.55 -2.35
CA LEU A 529 -3.47 -37.92 -1.82
C LEU A 529 -3.81 -37.92 -0.32
N TYR A 530 -3.20 -37.02 0.47
CA TYR A 530 -3.50 -36.85 1.88
C TYR A 530 -4.97 -36.46 2.09
N ARG A 531 -5.47 -35.44 1.39
CA ARG A 531 -6.85 -34.96 1.47
C ARG A 531 -7.87 -36.04 1.00
N LEU A 532 -7.50 -36.86 0.01
CA LEU A 532 -8.29 -37.99 -0.46
C LEU A 532 -8.18 -39.22 0.46
N GLN A 533 -7.42 -39.15 1.55
CA GLN A 533 -7.18 -40.23 2.52
C GLN A 533 -6.49 -41.47 1.93
N HIS A 534 -5.75 -41.30 0.84
CA HIS A 534 -4.92 -42.33 0.22
C HIS A 534 -3.57 -42.43 0.94
N TRP A 535 -3.58 -42.81 2.23
CA TRP A 535 -2.44 -42.68 3.16
C TRP A 535 -1.16 -43.36 2.68
N ASN A 536 -1.25 -44.58 2.16
CA ASN A 536 -0.06 -45.33 1.69
C ASN A 536 0.58 -44.65 0.47
N GLN A 537 -0.26 -44.16 -0.45
CA GLN A 537 0.23 -43.43 -1.63
C GLN A 537 0.80 -42.06 -1.24
N ALA A 538 0.18 -41.37 -0.28
CA ALA A 538 0.70 -40.11 0.24
C ALA A 538 2.10 -40.26 0.89
N GLU A 539 2.33 -41.37 1.60
CA GLU A 539 3.66 -41.68 2.17
C GLU A 539 4.70 -41.99 1.10
N SER A 540 4.33 -42.69 0.05
CA SER A 540 5.21 -42.97 -1.10
C SER A 540 5.59 -41.66 -1.82
N ALA A 541 4.58 -40.81 -2.11
CA ALA A 541 4.80 -39.50 -2.75
C ALA A 541 5.68 -38.59 -1.86
N LEU A 542 5.47 -38.57 -0.54
CA LEU A 542 6.32 -37.83 0.39
C LEU A 542 7.78 -38.31 0.39
N ALA A 543 8.02 -39.61 0.17
CA ALA A 543 9.39 -40.10 0.02
C ALA A 543 10.07 -39.59 -1.25
N GLU A 544 9.30 -39.34 -2.29
CA GLU A 544 9.78 -38.70 -3.54
C GLU A 544 10.15 -37.23 -3.32
N VAL A 545 9.28 -36.46 -2.66
CA VAL A 545 9.57 -35.08 -2.22
C VAL A 545 10.91 -35.00 -1.49
N LYS A 546 11.16 -35.90 -0.52
CA LYS A 546 12.43 -35.92 0.25
C LYS A 546 13.65 -36.23 -0.60
N ARG A 547 13.51 -37.07 -1.63
CA ARG A 547 14.61 -37.39 -2.56
C ARG A 547 14.91 -36.23 -3.49
N HIS A 548 13.86 -35.52 -3.92
CA HIS A 548 14.00 -34.36 -4.79
C HIS A 548 14.60 -33.15 -4.04
N ASN A 549 14.04 -32.82 -2.88
CA ASN A 549 14.50 -31.65 -2.12
C ASN A 549 14.59 -31.96 -0.61
N ARG A 550 15.81 -32.05 -0.09
CA ARG A 550 16.08 -32.33 1.31
C ARG A 550 15.61 -31.24 2.29
N TYR A 551 15.46 -30.00 1.80
CA TYR A 551 15.03 -28.85 2.60
C TYR A 551 13.52 -28.68 2.66
N ALA A 552 12.78 -29.36 1.80
CA ALA A 552 11.36 -29.15 1.58
C ALA A 552 10.52 -29.28 2.86
N LEU A 553 10.70 -30.38 3.64
CA LEU A 553 9.94 -30.59 4.87
C LEU A 553 10.36 -29.63 5.99
N GLU A 554 11.66 -29.32 6.10
CA GLU A 554 12.15 -28.36 7.08
C GLU A 554 11.51 -27.00 6.86
N MET A 555 11.55 -26.51 5.61
CA MET A 555 11.00 -25.23 5.24
C MET A 555 9.49 -25.14 5.45
N LEU A 556 8.75 -26.18 5.05
CA LEU A 556 7.29 -26.19 5.14
C LEU A 556 6.79 -26.28 6.58
N CYS A 557 7.43 -27.10 7.42
CA CYS A 557 7.00 -27.34 8.81
C CYS A 557 7.46 -26.26 9.81
N ALA A 558 8.50 -25.49 9.50
CA ALA A 558 8.99 -24.49 10.44
C ALA A 558 8.00 -23.31 10.55
N GLU A 559 7.84 -22.73 11.75
CA GLU A 559 6.96 -21.55 11.92
C GLU A 559 7.58 -20.29 11.29
N SER A 560 8.85 -20.03 11.56
CA SER A 560 9.53 -18.84 11.06
C SER A 560 10.93 -19.19 10.52
N PRO A 561 11.03 -19.89 9.40
CA PRO A 561 12.32 -20.20 8.80
C PRO A 561 12.93 -18.96 8.18
N ARG A 562 14.26 -18.94 8.09
CA ARG A 562 14.97 -17.88 7.38
C ARG A 562 14.66 -17.98 5.89
N ALA A 563 14.26 -16.84 5.28
CA ALA A 563 14.03 -16.74 3.84
C ALA A 563 15.27 -17.19 3.05
N ALA A 564 15.03 -17.89 1.96
CA ALA A 564 16.07 -18.34 1.05
C ALA A 564 15.80 -17.70 -0.32
N MET A 565 16.66 -16.76 -0.72
CA MET A 565 16.54 -16.05 -2.00
C MET A 565 17.16 -16.88 -3.13
N PRO A 566 16.71 -16.70 -4.38
CA PRO A 566 17.36 -17.24 -5.57
C PRO A 566 18.82 -16.78 -5.68
N GLY A 567 19.60 -17.43 -6.53
CA GLY A 567 20.96 -17.01 -6.89
C GLY A 567 21.03 -15.63 -7.55
N GLN A 568 22.23 -15.18 -7.92
CA GLN A 568 22.45 -13.83 -8.50
C GLN A 568 21.73 -13.61 -9.83
N ASP A 569 21.45 -14.67 -10.56
CA ASP A 569 20.71 -14.71 -11.84
C ASP A 569 19.17 -14.75 -11.67
N GLY A 570 18.68 -14.74 -10.43
CA GLY A 570 17.26 -14.77 -10.13
C GLY A 570 16.56 -16.12 -10.39
N GLN A 571 17.27 -17.10 -10.93
CA GLN A 571 16.70 -18.42 -11.23
C GLN A 571 16.66 -19.31 -9.99
N ILE A 572 15.60 -20.12 -9.90
CA ILE A 572 15.41 -21.09 -8.81
C ILE A 572 15.76 -22.47 -9.37
N GLU A 573 16.84 -23.04 -8.83
CA GLU A 573 17.27 -24.40 -9.21
C GLU A 573 16.52 -25.48 -8.40
N PRO A 574 16.14 -26.60 -9.03
CA PRO A 574 15.54 -27.74 -8.34
C PRO A 574 16.44 -28.30 -7.21
N GLY A 575 15.85 -28.78 -6.14
CA GLY A 575 16.55 -29.35 -5.00
C GLY A 575 17.19 -28.34 -4.03
N THR A 576 17.01 -27.03 -4.27
CA THR A 576 17.61 -25.96 -3.46
C THR A 576 16.71 -25.50 -2.30
N ARG A 577 17.30 -24.72 -1.37
CA ARG A 577 16.52 -24.03 -0.31
C ARG A 577 15.60 -22.97 -0.89
N ALA A 578 15.98 -22.33 -2.00
CA ALA A 578 15.17 -21.32 -2.67
C ALA A 578 13.88 -21.93 -3.23
N GLU A 579 13.96 -23.10 -3.89
CA GLU A 579 12.78 -23.83 -4.35
C GLU A 579 11.85 -24.21 -3.18
N ALA A 580 12.41 -24.73 -2.09
CA ALA A 580 11.63 -25.08 -0.90
C ALA A 580 10.98 -23.88 -0.23
N TRP A 581 11.65 -22.72 -0.26
CA TRP A 581 11.12 -21.45 0.23
C TRP A 581 9.98 -20.94 -0.65
N GLN A 582 10.14 -20.97 -1.97
CA GLN A 582 9.10 -20.57 -2.92
C GLN A 582 7.83 -21.41 -2.72
N TYR A 583 7.96 -22.75 -2.68
CA TYR A 583 6.83 -23.62 -2.43
C TYR A 583 6.12 -23.31 -1.11
N ARG A 584 6.90 -23.10 -0.03
CA ARG A 584 6.34 -22.70 1.26
C ARG A 584 5.54 -21.41 1.15
N THR A 585 6.08 -20.40 0.50
CA THR A 585 5.43 -19.09 0.37
C THR A 585 4.08 -19.21 -0.34
N LEU A 586 4.00 -20.05 -1.36
CA LEU A 586 2.80 -20.26 -2.15
C LEU A 586 1.77 -21.16 -1.47
N MET A 587 2.21 -22.25 -0.81
CA MET A 587 1.32 -23.37 -0.47
C MET A 587 1.26 -23.76 1.01
N ARG A 588 2.07 -23.14 1.89
CA ARG A 588 2.06 -23.49 3.32
C ARG A 588 0.68 -23.34 3.96
N ASP A 589 -0.07 -22.34 3.55
CA ASP A 589 -1.42 -22.11 4.08
C ASP A 589 -2.36 -23.28 3.76
N GLN A 590 -2.27 -23.85 2.58
CA GLN A 590 -3.05 -25.02 2.19
C GLN A 590 -2.74 -26.26 3.07
N TRP A 591 -1.48 -26.40 3.48
CA TRP A 591 -1.09 -27.45 4.42
C TRP A 591 -1.57 -27.15 5.85
N ARG A 592 -1.53 -25.90 6.28
CA ARG A 592 -1.97 -25.44 7.60
C ARG A 592 -3.48 -25.59 7.78
N THR A 593 -4.26 -25.24 6.77
CA THR A 593 -5.73 -25.33 6.78
C THR A 593 -6.24 -26.77 6.59
N THR A 594 -5.40 -27.67 6.06
CA THR A 594 -5.75 -29.09 5.95
C THR A 594 -5.60 -29.78 7.32
N PRO A 595 -6.68 -30.33 7.90
CA PRO A 595 -6.64 -30.90 9.25
C PRO A 595 -5.57 -31.98 9.43
N GLY A 596 -4.65 -31.75 10.38
CA GLY A 596 -3.58 -32.69 10.75
C GLY A 596 -2.43 -32.83 9.74
N ALA A 597 -2.45 -32.14 8.60
CA ALA A 597 -1.45 -32.34 7.54
C ALA A 597 -0.04 -31.87 7.97
N LEU A 598 0.09 -30.69 8.61
CA LEU A 598 1.39 -30.22 9.11
C LEU A 598 1.93 -31.10 10.24
N ASP A 599 1.08 -31.60 11.12
CA ASP A 599 1.47 -32.55 12.18
C ASP A 599 1.96 -33.86 11.56
N TRP A 600 1.24 -34.36 10.55
CA TRP A 600 1.64 -35.55 9.81
C TRP A 600 3.02 -35.39 9.16
N LEU A 601 3.31 -34.28 8.51
CA LEU A 601 4.64 -33.96 7.96
C LEU A 601 5.70 -33.86 9.04
N SER A 602 5.40 -33.18 10.17
CA SER A 602 6.33 -32.97 11.28
C SER A 602 6.75 -34.28 11.94
N HIS A 603 5.82 -35.21 12.11
CA HIS A 603 6.12 -36.56 12.61
C HIS A 603 7.06 -37.33 11.66
N ARG A 604 6.84 -37.26 10.34
CA ARG A 604 7.70 -37.92 9.34
C ARG A 604 9.08 -37.28 9.24
N ARG A 605 9.18 -35.99 9.51
CA ARG A 605 10.47 -35.29 9.61
C ARG A 605 11.28 -35.79 10.80
N ARG A 606 10.67 -35.90 11.98
CA ARG A 606 11.33 -36.39 13.20
C ARG A 606 11.77 -37.84 13.06
N ALA A 607 10.93 -38.70 12.55
CA ALA A 607 11.25 -40.12 12.33
C ALA A 607 12.42 -40.34 11.34
N ALA A 608 12.61 -39.42 10.37
CA ALA A 608 13.76 -39.45 9.47
C ALA A 608 15.05 -38.99 10.16
N ALA A 609 14.99 -37.96 11.01
CA ALA A 609 16.13 -37.47 11.79
C ALA A 609 16.62 -38.52 12.80
N ASP A 610 15.71 -39.23 13.47
CA ASP A 610 16.03 -40.30 14.43
C ASP A 610 16.69 -41.53 13.77
N ARG A 611 16.36 -41.81 12.52
CA ARG A 611 17.03 -42.86 11.73
C ARG A 611 18.44 -42.46 11.32
N ALA A 612 18.60 -41.25 10.81
CA ALA A 612 19.92 -40.71 10.42
C ALA A 612 20.90 -40.52 11.58
N TYR A 613 20.42 -40.54 12.81
CA TYR A 613 21.26 -40.51 14.04
C TYR A 613 21.65 -41.91 14.53
N ARG A 614 20.96 -42.96 14.06
CA ARG A 614 21.22 -44.36 14.45
C ARG A 614 22.09 -45.14 13.46
N ASP A 615 22.14 -44.67 12.20
CA ASP A 615 23.05 -45.13 11.15
C ASP A 615 24.36 -44.28 11.14
#